data_082e01a862b3929a177a02f3faa49f05
#
_entry.id   082e01a862b3929a177a02f3faa49f05
#
_cell.length_a   1.000
_cell.length_b   1.000
_cell.length_c   1.000
_cell.angle_alpha   90.00
_cell.angle_beta   90.00
_cell.angle_gamma   90.00
#
_symmetry.space_group_name_H-M   'P 1'
#
loop_
_entity.id
_entity.type
_entity.pdbx_description
1 polymer ?
#
loop_
_entity_poly.entity_id
_entity_poly.type
_entity_poly.pdbx_seq_one_letter_code
_entity_poly.pdbx_strand_id
1 'polypeptide(L)'
;SGLSVRAQEKRAMTFEEMVGWEHISEQRISNDGKWVFCKMEPWRGDASIQLYNGKGEEKAAFKPASTAQFSASSQYLLVTKVPSLEMIEAEKLKKTDKDKMPMNSLVISRLTGGEETVDSLKTYKLSETADWLAYQRGSKKDSTLYIRSLDGMQKDSFPSVSDFGFAKKGNVLYVVSDSVLYTYIPEKGNSRISTGRGVFKKIAFNENGSKIAYLFCANKDSASTRSSLYLAEDNTPSKLIAKRGDKAFPTSWIISESGTLHFSTDANRLFFGTAPEPRQKDTTILAENRPDVQVWSWDEKVQYTQQSFNKASDLKRSYTAVYNIGSKHLFQLATEELPSLQTADEGNAPLALLSTSKPYGTQSMWTAKNFYDIYTVDLETGERRQIKEKSPSYMRFSPKGKYAYWYQERDSSWYTRSMTDGKEYR
;
A
#
# COMPACT_ATOMS: atom_id res chain seq x y z
N SER A 1 30.50 -46.43 40.45
CA SER A 1 29.57 -46.50 39.29
C SER A 1 29.72 -45.26 38.42
N GLY A 2 30.48 -45.42 37.33
CA GLY A 2 30.73 -44.39 36.37
C GLY A 2 29.53 -44.24 35.45
N LEU A 3 28.92 -43.05 35.41
CA LEU A 3 27.97 -42.65 34.39
C LEU A 3 28.76 -42.34 33.10
N SER A 4 28.72 -43.30 32.13
CA SER A 4 29.21 -43.03 30.78
C SER A 4 28.19 -42.16 30.06
N VAL A 5 28.45 -40.87 29.93
CA VAL A 5 27.72 -40.01 29.00
C VAL A 5 28.15 -40.40 27.58
N ARG A 6 27.34 -41.15 26.88
CA ARG A 6 27.53 -41.36 25.44
C ARG A 6 27.26 -40.02 24.72
N ALA A 7 28.30 -39.42 24.20
CA ALA A 7 28.12 -38.33 23.26
C ALA A 7 27.29 -38.85 22.05
N GLN A 8 26.18 -38.22 21.79
CA GLN A 8 25.38 -38.51 20.61
C GLN A 8 26.24 -38.22 19.38
N GLU A 9 26.47 -39.23 18.53
CA GLU A 9 27.21 -39.03 17.29
C GLU A 9 26.49 -37.97 16.42
N LYS A 10 27.18 -36.87 16.18
CA LYS A 10 26.67 -35.82 15.29
C LYS A 10 26.72 -36.36 13.87
N ARG A 11 25.56 -36.68 13.28
CA ARG A 11 25.49 -37.04 11.87
C ARG A 11 25.51 -35.78 10.98
N ALA A 12 25.99 -35.92 9.75
CA ALA A 12 25.90 -34.88 8.77
C ALA A 12 24.43 -34.67 8.38
N MET A 13 24.04 -33.41 8.21
CA MET A 13 22.71 -33.01 7.77
C MET A 13 22.57 -33.28 6.26
N THR A 14 21.43 -33.84 5.83
CA THR A 14 21.16 -34.03 4.41
C THR A 14 20.62 -32.75 3.78
N PHE A 15 20.64 -32.66 2.45
CA PHE A 15 20.08 -31.51 1.75
C PHE A 15 18.57 -31.39 1.96
N GLU A 16 17.85 -32.51 2.00
CA GLU A 16 16.42 -32.59 2.26
C GLU A 16 16.08 -32.03 3.66
N GLU A 17 16.89 -32.37 4.66
CA GLU A 17 16.74 -31.83 6.02
C GLU A 17 16.96 -30.34 6.04
N MET A 18 17.97 -29.82 5.32
CA MET A 18 18.25 -28.38 5.25
C MET A 18 17.10 -27.60 4.61
N VAL A 19 16.58 -28.06 3.49
CA VAL A 19 15.49 -27.35 2.78
C VAL A 19 14.15 -27.49 3.50
N GLY A 20 13.98 -28.52 4.34
CA GLY A 20 12.81 -28.73 5.19
C GLY A 20 12.82 -27.96 6.50
N TRP A 21 13.92 -27.27 6.84
CA TRP A 21 13.98 -26.47 8.04
C TRP A 21 12.97 -25.35 8.03
N GLU A 22 12.14 -25.31 9.05
CA GLU A 22 11.12 -24.30 9.22
C GLU A 22 11.63 -23.12 10.07
N HIS A 23 11.24 -21.92 9.70
CA HIS A 23 11.48 -20.70 10.46
C HIS A 23 10.15 -19.96 10.63
N ILE A 24 10.06 -19.13 11.67
CA ILE A 24 8.91 -18.26 11.88
C ILE A 24 9.05 -17.09 10.92
N SER A 25 8.18 -17.03 9.89
CA SER A 25 8.16 -15.95 8.89
C SER A 25 7.15 -14.85 9.24
N GLU A 26 6.13 -15.17 10.02
CA GLU A 26 5.13 -14.22 10.53
C GLU A 26 4.60 -14.66 11.87
N GLN A 27 4.36 -13.70 12.75
CA GLN A 27 3.67 -13.89 14.02
C GLN A 27 2.71 -12.74 14.29
N ARG A 28 1.56 -13.05 14.88
CA ARG A 28 0.55 -12.07 15.28
C ARG A 28 -0.07 -12.48 16.61
N ILE A 29 -0.41 -11.46 17.38
CA ILE A 29 -1.22 -11.60 18.59
C ILE A 29 -2.64 -11.09 18.34
N SER A 30 -3.65 -11.74 18.91
CA SER A 30 -5.03 -11.27 18.87
C SER A 30 -5.20 -9.94 19.61
N ASN A 31 -6.23 -9.16 19.27
CA ASN A 31 -6.47 -7.86 19.89
C ASN A 31 -6.69 -7.95 21.40
N ASP A 32 -7.24 -9.06 21.90
CA ASP A 32 -7.45 -9.33 23.33
C ASP A 32 -6.21 -9.90 24.05
N GLY A 33 -5.12 -10.14 23.30
CA GLY A 33 -3.84 -10.64 23.82
C GLY A 33 -3.84 -12.12 24.25
N LYS A 34 -4.91 -12.89 23.99
CA LYS A 34 -5.06 -14.26 24.48
C LYS A 34 -4.59 -15.34 23.51
N TRP A 35 -4.39 -14.98 22.24
CA TRP A 35 -4.03 -15.91 21.18
C TRP A 35 -2.86 -15.38 20.38
N VAL A 36 -2.02 -16.30 19.91
CA VAL A 36 -0.91 -16.01 19.01
C VAL A 36 -0.96 -17.02 17.87
N PHE A 37 -0.78 -16.59 16.64
CA PHE A 37 -0.41 -17.52 15.59
C PHE A 37 1.01 -17.25 15.12
N CYS A 38 1.66 -18.34 14.69
CA CYS A 38 2.96 -18.31 14.03
C CYS A 38 2.83 -18.98 12.66
N LYS A 39 3.37 -18.35 11.62
CA LYS A 39 3.58 -18.99 10.31
C LYS A 39 4.94 -19.65 10.32
N MET A 40 4.95 -20.97 10.18
CA MET A 40 6.14 -21.78 10.01
C MET A 40 6.36 -22.01 8.52
N GLU A 41 7.50 -21.59 8.00
CA GLU A 41 7.80 -21.64 6.57
C GLU A 41 9.12 -22.39 6.35
N PRO A 42 9.09 -23.54 5.63
CA PRO A 42 10.31 -24.23 5.21
C PRO A 42 10.92 -23.49 4.03
N TRP A 43 12.21 -23.71 3.79
CA TRP A 43 12.88 -23.22 2.58
C TRP A 43 12.21 -23.76 1.30
N ARG A 44 11.81 -25.03 1.32
CA ARG A 44 11.00 -25.68 0.26
C ARG A 44 9.99 -26.60 0.92
N GLY A 45 8.73 -26.44 0.58
CA GLY A 45 7.63 -27.24 1.11
C GLY A 45 6.40 -26.41 1.42
N ASP A 46 5.47 -27.01 2.12
CA ASP A 46 4.24 -26.40 2.52
C ASP A 46 4.40 -25.65 3.86
N ALA A 47 4.12 -24.36 3.86
CA ALA A 47 4.05 -23.59 5.09
C ALA A 47 2.82 -23.99 5.94
N SER A 48 2.92 -23.75 7.25
CA SER A 48 1.81 -23.98 8.19
C SER A 48 1.54 -22.75 9.05
N ILE A 49 0.29 -22.63 9.52
CA ILE A 49 -0.12 -21.68 10.54
C ILE A 49 -0.40 -22.48 11.82
N GLN A 50 0.32 -22.17 12.87
CA GLN A 50 0.17 -22.78 14.20
C GLN A 50 -0.46 -21.77 15.14
N LEU A 51 -1.54 -22.14 15.80
CA LEU A 51 -2.31 -21.32 16.76
C LEU A 51 -2.00 -21.72 18.18
N TYR A 52 -1.64 -20.76 19.00
CA TYR A 52 -1.34 -20.94 20.43
C TYR A 52 -2.24 -20.09 21.30
N ASN A 53 -2.57 -20.60 22.49
CA ASN A 53 -3.20 -19.78 23.51
C ASN A 53 -2.16 -18.98 24.31
N GLY A 54 -2.60 -18.08 25.22
CA GLY A 54 -1.75 -17.25 26.05
C GLY A 54 -0.84 -17.99 27.04
N LYS A 55 -0.99 -19.33 27.16
CA LYS A 55 -0.10 -20.20 27.95
C LYS A 55 0.98 -20.87 27.10
N GLY A 56 1.01 -20.60 25.77
CA GLY A 56 1.93 -21.23 24.84
C GLY A 56 1.53 -22.66 24.44
N GLU A 57 0.32 -23.09 24.70
CA GLU A 57 -0.19 -24.39 24.28
C GLU A 57 -0.70 -24.29 22.85
N GLU A 58 -0.24 -25.18 21.97
CA GLU A 58 -0.76 -25.30 20.60
C GLU A 58 -2.21 -25.81 20.65
N LYS A 59 -3.11 -25.11 19.94
CA LYS A 59 -4.55 -25.41 19.87
C LYS A 59 -5.00 -25.87 18.49
N ALA A 60 -4.32 -25.44 17.45
CA ALA A 60 -4.60 -25.85 16.07
C ALA A 60 -3.38 -25.65 15.17
N ALA A 61 -3.30 -26.49 14.13
CA ALA A 61 -2.33 -26.31 13.04
C ALA A 61 -3.03 -26.47 11.68
N PHE A 62 -2.75 -25.54 10.78
CA PHE A 62 -3.29 -25.51 9.43
C PHE A 62 -2.16 -25.67 8.43
N LYS A 63 -2.18 -26.77 7.66
CA LYS A 63 -1.18 -27.08 6.63
C LYS A 63 -1.86 -27.75 5.43
N PRO A 64 -1.57 -27.34 4.18
CA PRO A 64 -0.78 -26.15 3.79
C PRO A 64 -1.55 -24.85 4.01
N ALA A 65 -0.85 -23.78 4.41
CA ALA A 65 -1.45 -22.47 4.63
C ALA A 65 -0.48 -21.34 4.27
N SER A 66 -1.01 -20.21 3.80
CA SER A 66 -0.20 -19.07 3.35
C SER A 66 -0.27 -17.86 4.27
N THR A 67 -1.45 -17.51 4.76
CA THR A 67 -1.67 -16.33 5.60
C THR A 67 -2.74 -16.62 6.64
N ALA A 68 -2.70 -15.87 7.74
CA ALA A 68 -3.79 -15.86 8.72
C ALA A 68 -4.06 -14.45 9.24
N GLN A 69 -5.27 -14.23 9.75
CA GLN A 69 -5.68 -12.97 10.34
C GLN A 69 -6.71 -13.20 11.44
N PHE A 70 -6.51 -12.59 12.61
CA PHE A 70 -7.52 -12.55 13.66
C PHE A 70 -8.65 -11.59 13.30
N SER A 71 -9.87 -11.91 13.71
CA SER A 71 -11.00 -10.99 13.63
C SER A 71 -10.88 -9.84 14.63
N ALA A 72 -11.65 -8.77 14.41
CA ALA A 72 -11.68 -7.61 15.29
C ALA A 72 -12.02 -7.97 16.73
N SER A 73 -12.97 -8.87 16.91
CA SER A 73 -13.42 -9.36 18.23
C SER A 73 -12.45 -10.33 18.90
N SER A 74 -11.41 -10.81 18.20
CA SER A 74 -10.56 -11.91 18.66
C SER A 74 -11.31 -13.23 18.93
N GLN A 75 -12.43 -13.44 18.25
CA GLN A 75 -13.20 -14.70 18.37
C GLN A 75 -12.92 -15.66 17.21
N TYR A 76 -12.37 -15.17 16.10
CA TYR A 76 -12.11 -15.96 14.91
C TYR A 76 -10.67 -15.80 14.44
N LEU A 77 -10.13 -16.87 13.87
CA LEU A 77 -8.93 -16.88 13.05
C LEU A 77 -9.33 -17.27 11.62
N LEU A 78 -9.03 -16.40 10.66
CA LEU A 78 -9.22 -16.68 9.25
C LEU A 78 -7.88 -17.15 8.67
N VAL A 79 -7.86 -18.35 8.07
CA VAL A 79 -6.65 -18.95 7.51
C VAL A 79 -6.85 -19.22 6.03
N THR A 80 -5.96 -18.68 5.20
CA THR A 80 -5.93 -19.02 3.77
C THR A 80 -5.15 -20.31 3.58
N LYS A 81 -5.86 -21.38 3.27
CA LYS A 81 -5.27 -22.64 2.83
C LYS A 81 -4.95 -22.57 1.33
N VAL A 82 -3.81 -23.08 0.97
CA VAL A 82 -3.32 -23.14 -0.41
C VAL A 82 -3.22 -24.61 -0.85
N PRO A 83 -3.27 -24.91 -2.14
CA PRO A 83 -2.92 -26.25 -2.63
C PRO A 83 -1.49 -26.61 -2.22
N SER A 84 -1.24 -27.89 -1.92
CA SER A 84 0.11 -28.34 -1.56
C SER A 84 1.10 -28.14 -2.71
N LEU A 85 2.39 -28.01 -2.37
CA LEU A 85 3.46 -27.89 -3.37
C LEU A 85 3.43 -29.06 -4.33
N GLU A 86 3.24 -30.28 -3.82
CA GLU A 86 3.15 -31.52 -4.62
C GLU A 86 2.00 -31.45 -5.64
N MET A 87 0.81 -31.00 -5.20
CA MET A 87 -0.35 -30.84 -6.09
C MET A 87 -0.08 -29.81 -7.19
N ILE A 88 0.53 -28.67 -6.84
CA ILE A 88 0.85 -27.62 -7.82
C ILE A 88 1.92 -28.10 -8.82
N GLU A 89 2.94 -28.83 -8.37
CA GLU A 89 3.96 -29.40 -9.23
C GLU A 89 3.38 -30.47 -10.17
N ALA A 90 2.51 -31.34 -9.68
CA ALA A 90 1.81 -32.33 -10.50
C ALA A 90 0.96 -31.69 -11.60
N GLU A 91 0.20 -30.63 -11.29
CA GLU A 91 -0.60 -29.90 -12.28
C GLU A 91 0.26 -29.15 -13.32
N LYS A 92 1.41 -28.60 -12.91
CA LYS A 92 2.38 -28.00 -13.83
C LYS A 92 3.00 -29.02 -14.78
N LEU A 93 3.31 -30.22 -14.29
CA LEU A 93 3.81 -31.30 -15.14
C LEU A 93 2.79 -31.74 -16.19
N LYS A 94 1.50 -31.77 -15.85
CA LYS A 94 0.39 -32.00 -16.78
C LYS A 94 0.14 -30.83 -17.73
N LYS A 95 0.85 -29.69 -17.56
CA LYS A 95 0.64 -28.44 -18.32
C LYS A 95 -0.79 -27.92 -18.21
N THR A 96 -1.41 -28.08 -17.05
CA THR A 96 -2.76 -27.62 -16.78
C THR A 96 -2.86 -26.11 -17.00
N ASP A 97 -3.93 -25.69 -17.68
CA ASP A 97 -4.21 -24.28 -17.93
C ASP A 97 -4.32 -23.49 -16.62
N LYS A 98 -3.82 -22.26 -16.60
CA LYS A 98 -3.82 -21.40 -15.42
C LYS A 98 -5.23 -21.23 -14.78
N ASP A 99 -6.28 -21.26 -15.58
CA ASP A 99 -7.65 -21.09 -15.12
C ASP A 99 -8.27 -22.37 -14.51
N LYS A 100 -7.58 -23.50 -14.66
CA LYS A 100 -7.96 -24.82 -14.12
C LYS A 100 -7.06 -25.27 -12.97
N MET A 101 -6.06 -24.44 -12.62
CA MET A 101 -5.19 -24.75 -11.47
C MET A 101 -6.01 -24.78 -10.16
N PRO A 102 -5.62 -25.63 -9.20
CA PRO A 102 -6.27 -25.67 -7.90
C PRO A 102 -6.30 -24.29 -7.24
N MET A 103 -7.43 -23.97 -6.62
CA MET A 103 -7.65 -22.67 -5.98
C MET A 103 -7.44 -22.77 -4.47
N ASN A 104 -7.20 -21.62 -3.85
CA ASN A 104 -7.14 -21.50 -2.39
C ASN A 104 -8.52 -21.73 -1.77
N SER A 105 -8.55 -21.97 -0.46
CA SER A 105 -9.75 -21.93 0.36
C SER A 105 -9.52 -21.03 1.59
N LEU A 106 -10.59 -20.55 2.19
CA LEU A 106 -10.55 -19.77 3.43
C LEU A 106 -11.20 -20.57 4.54
N VAL A 107 -10.43 -20.91 5.55
CA VAL A 107 -10.94 -21.51 6.79
C VAL A 107 -11.27 -20.39 7.76
N ILE A 108 -12.49 -20.36 8.26
CA ILE A 108 -12.97 -19.47 9.33
C ILE A 108 -13.04 -20.33 10.58
N SER A 109 -12.01 -20.25 11.40
CA SER A 109 -11.90 -21.04 12.64
C SER A 109 -12.37 -20.20 13.83
N ARG A 110 -13.39 -20.66 14.55
CA ARG A 110 -13.81 -20.05 15.81
C ARG A 110 -12.86 -20.50 16.92
N LEU A 111 -12.23 -19.56 17.63
CA LEU A 111 -11.20 -19.86 18.64
C LEU A 111 -11.73 -20.67 19.85
N THR A 112 -13.06 -20.70 20.04
CA THR A 112 -13.75 -21.55 21.05
C THR A 112 -14.19 -22.91 20.51
N GLY A 113 -13.90 -23.20 19.24
CA GLY A 113 -14.23 -24.45 18.55
C GLY A 113 -15.23 -24.27 17.41
N GLY A 114 -15.04 -25.06 16.37
CA GLY A 114 -15.80 -25.04 15.12
C GLY A 114 -15.08 -24.30 13.98
N GLU A 115 -15.21 -24.86 12.78
CA GLU A 115 -14.60 -24.35 11.55
C GLU A 115 -15.61 -24.36 10.41
N GLU A 116 -15.50 -23.36 9.55
CA GLU A 116 -16.24 -23.28 8.29
C GLU A 116 -15.21 -23.02 7.17
N THR A 117 -15.39 -23.65 6.02
CA THR A 117 -14.51 -23.48 4.87
C THR A 117 -15.25 -22.84 3.70
N VAL A 118 -14.64 -21.83 3.11
CA VAL A 118 -15.07 -21.23 1.85
C VAL A 118 -14.11 -21.72 0.77
N ASP A 119 -14.59 -22.60 -0.11
CA ASP A 119 -13.81 -23.17 -1.20
C ASP A 119 -13.67 -22.22 -2.38
N SER A 120 -12.66 -22.49 -3.20
CA SER A 120 -12.39 -21.74 -4.43
C SER A 120 -12.24 -20.23 -4.19
N LEU A 121 -11.49 -19.86 -3.14
CA LEU A 121 -11.26 -18.47 -2.75
C LEU A 121 -10.44 -17.76 -3.82
N LYS A 122 -10.95 -16.63 -4.31
CA LYS A 122 -10.22 -15.72 -5.21
C LYS A 122 -9.51 -14.62 -4.41
N THR A 123 -10.23 -13.94 -3.55
CA THR A 123 -9.72 -12.88 -2.67
C THR A 123 -10.70 -12.62 -1.53
N TYR A 124 -10.20 -12.04 -0.45
CA TYR A 124 -11.06 -11.58 0.65
C TYR A 124 -10.51 -10.33 1.33
N LYS A 125 -11.36 -9.64 2.03
CA LYS A 125 -11.03 -8.56 2.96
C LYS A 125 -11.80 -8.78 4.26
N LEU A 126 -11.12 -8.59 5.38
CA LEU A 126 -11.70 -8.62 6.71
C LEU A 126 -11.78 -7.20 7.26
N SER A 127 -12.88 -6.82 7.89
CA SER A 127 -12.95 -5.55 8.59
C SER A 127 -12.01 -5.54 9.80
N GLU A 128 -11.30 -4.43 10.02
CA GLU A 128 -10.39 -4.28 11.16
C GLU A 128 -11.11 -3.92 12.47
N THR A 129 -12.38 -3.52 12.40
CA THR A 129 -13.15 -3.00 13.55
C THR A 129 -14.42 -3.78 13.86
N ALA A 130 -14.83 -4.68 12.97
CA ALA A 130 -16.02 -5.49 13.13
C ALA A 130 -15.82 -6.86 12.50
N ASP A 131 -16.62 -7.84 12.92
CA ASP A 131 -16.54 -9.21 12.43
C ASP A 131 -17.27 -9.38 11.09
N TRP A 132 -16.84 -8.58 10.07
CA TRP A 132 -17.38 -8.63 8.72
C TRP A 132 -16.34 -9.10 7.73
N LEU A 133 -16.75 -10.03 6.89
CA LEU A 133 -15.96 -10.63 5.81
C LEU A 133 -16.58 -10.28 4.46
N ALA A 134 -15.76 -9.78 3.54
CA ALA A 134 -16.10 -9.62 2.13
C ALA A 134 -15.15 -10.50 1.30
N TYR A 135 -15.69 -11.36 0.42
CA TYR A 135 -14.88 -12.29 -0.37
C TYR A 135 -15.48 -12.59 -1.74
N GLN A 136 -14.60 -12.93 -2.66
CA GLN A 136 -14.96 -13.47 -3.97
C GLN A 136 -14.46 -14.91 -4.07
N ARG A 137 -15.25 -15.76 -4.73
CA ARG A 137 -14.90 -17.16 -5.00
C ARG A 137 -15.16 -17.51 -6.46
N GLY A 138 -14.66 -18.68 -6.90
CA GLY A 138 -14.89 -19.18 -8.24
C GLY A 138 -13.82 -18.76 -9.25
N SER A 139 -14.07 -19.05 -10.51
CA SER A 139 -13.14 -18.75 -11.61
C SER A 139 -12.99 -17.24 -11.83
N LYS A 140 -12.00 -16.85 -12.68
CA LYS A 140 -11.81 -15.45 -13.06
C LYS A 140 -13.06 -14.78 -13.66
N LYS A 141 -13.97 -15.56 -14.23
CA LYS A 141 -15.22 -15.06 -14.83
C LYS A 141 -16.29 -14.75 -13.80
N ASP A 142 -16.25 -15.43 -12.63
CA ASP A 142 -17.15 -15.12 -11.53
C ASP A 142 -16.58 -13.96 -10.72
N SER A 143 -17.30 -12.86 -10.71
CA SER A 143 -16.93 -11.63 -10.02
C SER A 143 -17.97 -11.22 -8.97
N THR A 144 -18.80 -12.18 -8.50
CA THR A 144 -19.74 -11.93 -7.40
C THR A 144 -18.97 -11.74 -6.10
N LEU A 145 -19.24 -10.65 -5.42
CA LEU A 145 -18.76 -10.36 -4.07
C LEU A 145 -19.80 -10.84 -3.07
N TYR A 146 -19.37 -11.63 -2.12
CA TYR A 146 -20.16 -12.07 -0.96
C TYR A 146 -19.72 -11.27 0.25
N ILE A 147 -20.68 -10.76 1.01
CA ILE A 147 -20.44 -10.02 2.25
C ILE A 147 -21.23 -10.74 3.36
N ARG A 148 -20.56 -10.98 4.48
CA ARG A 148 -21.22 -11.65 5.61
C ARG A 148 -20.60 -11.28 6.95
N SER A 149 -21.39 -11.40 8.01
CA SER A 149 -20.87 -11.48 9.38
C SER A 149 -20.15 -12.81 9.62
N LEU A 150 -19.15 -12.85 10.49
CA LEU A 150 -18.40 -14.08 10.78
C LEU A 150 -19.23 -15.13 11.53
N ASP A 151 -20.26 -14.71 12.26
CA ASP A 151 -21.24 -15.63 12.87
C ASP A 151 -22.19 -16.25 11.84
N GLY A 152 -22.19 -15.74 10.59
CA GLY A 152 -22.99 -16.26 9.49
C GLY A 152 -24.46 -15.83 9.50
N MET A 153 -24.88 -14.97 10.43
CA MET A 153 -26.28 -14.55 10.56
C MET A 153 -26.72 -13.57 9.49
N GLN A 154 -25.79 -12.71 9.04
CA GLN A 154 -26.08 -11.69 8.03
C GLN A 154 -25.27 -11.99 6.76
N LYS A 155 -25.91 -11.94 5.61
CA LYS A 155 -25.31 -12.21 4.29
C LYS A 155 -25.90 -11.28 3.23
N ASP A 156 -25.03 -10.78 2.35
CA ASP A 156 -25.40 -9.99 1.19
C ASP A 156 -24.47 -10.30 0.01
N SER A 157 -24.81 -9.86 -1.20
CA SER A 157 -23.96 -10.07 -2.37
C SER A 157 -24.11 -8.97 -3.41
N PHE A 158 -23.03 -8.73 -4.16
CA PHE A 158 -23.01 -7.83 -5.30
C PHE A 158 -22.49 -8.56 -6.54
N PRO A 159 -23.17 -8.49 -7.67
CA PRO A 159 -22.69 -9.06 -8.93
C PRO A 159 -21.61 -8.16 -9.55
N SER A 160 -20.83 -8.71 -10.48
CA SER A 160 -19.92 -7.97 -11.36
C SER A 160 -18.96 -7.01 -10.63
N VAL A 161 -18.39 -7.45 -9.51
CA VAL A 161 -17.50 -6.63 -8.69
C VAL A 161 -16.06 -6.74 -9.19
N SER A 162 -15.44 -5.61 -9.48
CA SER A 162 -14.05 -5.52 -9.92
C SER A 162 -13.08 -5.11 -8.82
N ASP A 163 -13.53 -4.38 -7.80
CA ASP A 163 -12.74 -3.94 -6.66
C ASP A 163 -13.61 -3.68 -5.43
N PHE A 164 -13.06 -3.89 -4.24
CA PHE A 164 -13.74 -3.66 -2.97
C PHE A 164 -12.75 -3.52 -1.81
N GLY A 165 -13.14 -2.82 -0.75
CA GLY A 165 -12.32 -2.68 0.46
C GLY A 165 -13.05 -2.00 1.60
N PHE A 166 -12.70 -2.39 2.84
CA PHE A 166 -13.22 -1.77 4.06
C PHE A 166 -12.48 -0.47 4.39
N ALA A 167 -13.17 0.45 5.04
CA ALA A 167 -12.54 1.53 5.79
C ALA A 167 -11.73 0.96 6.96
N LYS A 168 -10.65 1.63 7.35
CA LYS A 168 -9.76 1.17 8.43
C LYS A 168 -10.47 1.14 9.79
N LYS A 169 -11.24 2.18 10.07
CA LYS A 169 -12.10 2.28 11.26
C LYS A 169 -13.53 2.53 10.77
N GLY A 170 -14.46 1.79 11.30
CA GLY A 170 -15.86 1.88 10.84
C GLY A 170 -16.25 0.71 9.94
N ASN A 171 -17.53 0.43 9.92
CA ASN A 171 -18.08 -0.72 9.20
C ASN A 171 -18.62 -0.30 7.83
N VAL A 172 -17.75 0.30 7.01
CA VAL A 172 -18.06 0.79 5.66
C VAL A 172 -17.19 0.08 4.65
N LEU A 173 -17.81 -0.42 3.59
CA LEU A 173 -17.15 -1.08 2.46
C LEU A 173 -17.38 -0.26 1.20
N TYR A 174 -16.34 -0.01 0.37
CA TYR A 174 -16.57 0.39 -0.99
C TYR A 174 -16.66 -0.83 -1.91
N VAL A 175 -17.49 -0.73 -2.93
CA VAL A 175 -17.71 -1.76 -3.94
C VAL A 175 -17.76 -1.12 -5.32
N VAL A 176 -16.91 -1.58 -6.23
CA VAL A 176 -16.99 -1.22 -7.66
C VAL A 176 -17.69 -2.35 -8.40
N SER A 177 -18.96 -2.15 -8.74
CA SER A 177 -19.80 -3.09 -9.46
C SER A 177 -20.32 -2.46 -10.75
N ASP A 178 -20.26 -3.18 -11.87
CA ASP A 178 -20.70 -2.71 -13.20
C ASP A 178 -20.15 -1.32 -13.58
N SER A 179 -18.88 -1.06 -13.25
CA SER A 179 -18.23 0.25 -13.47
C SER A 179 -18.90 1.42 -12.74
N VAL A 180 -19.55 1.16 -11.61
CA VAL A 180 -20.14 2.14 -10.68
C VAL A 180 -19.55 1.92 -9.30
N LEU A 181 -19.23 3.01 -8.59
CA LEU A 181 -18.76 2.96 -7.21
C LEU A 181 -19.91 3.15 -6.24
N TYR A 182 -20.00 2.24 -5.29
CA TYR A 182 -20.93 2.24 -4.17
C TYR A 182 -20.17 2.26 -2.85
N THR A 183 -20.78 2.79 -1.81
CA THR A 183 -20.49 2.41 -0.42
C THR A 183 -21.57 1.47 0.09
N TYR A 184 -21.18 0.52 0.90
CA TYR A 184 -22.06 -0.42 1.56
C TYR A 184 -21.82 -0.35 3.06
N ILE A 185 -22.90 -0.23 3.83
CA ILE A 185 -22.88 -0.28 5.29
C ILE A 185 -23.82 -1.43 5.67
N PRO A 186 -23.34 -2.46 6.41
CA PRO A 186 -24.20 -3.51 6.93
C PRO A 186 -25.46 -2.93 7.61
N GLU A 187 -26.60 -3.56 7.41
CA GLU A 187 -27.91 -3.16 7.93
C GLU A 187 -28.53 -1.89 7.32
N LYS A 188 -27.71 -1.02 6.68
CA LYS A 188 -28.20 0.19 6.00
C LYS A 188 -28.27 0.05 4.48
N GLY A 189 -27.59 -0.97 3.93
CA GLY A 189 -27.54 -1.23 2.50
C GLY A 189 -26.49 -0.40 1.76
N ASN A 190 -26.67 -0.24 0.44
CA ASN A 190 -25.74 0.44 -0.44
C ASN A 190 -26.18 1.87 -0.79
N SER A 191 -25.20 2.74 -1.02
CA SER A 191 -25.38 4.07 -1.54
C SER A 191 -24.48 4.26 -2.76
N ARG A 192 -25.06 4.77 -3.87
CA ARG A 192 -24.28 5.09 -5.07
C ARG A 192 -23.46 6.35 -4.87
N ILE A 193 -22.15 6.25 -5.04
CA ILE A 193 -21.19 7.35 -4.84
C ILE A 193 -20.81 8.01 -6.17
N SER A 194 -20.50 7.22 -7.21
CA SER A 194 -20.09 7.78 -8.48
C SER A 194 -21.26 8.34 -9.29
N THR A 195 -21.02 9.48 -9.94
CA THR A 195 -21.99 10.14 -10.81
C THR A 195 -22.07 9.51 -12.21
N GLY A 196 -21.08 8.68 -12.58
CA GLY A 196 -20.99 8.04 -13.89
C GLY A 196 -20.49 6.61 -13.82
N ARG A 197 -20.41 5.96 -14.99
CA ARG A 197 -19.77 4.67 -15.21
C ARG A 197 -18.39 4.87 -15.80
N GLY A 198 -17.40 4.13 -15.35
CA GLY A 198 -16.04 4.22 -15.88
C GLY A 198 -15.05 3.35 -15.10
N VAL A 199 -13.79 3.70 -15.17
CA VAL A 199 -12.68 3.03 -14.48
C VAL A 199 -12.33 3.80 -13.22
N PHE A 200 -12.36 3.10 -12.10
CA PHE A 200 -11.94 3.63 -10.81
C PHE A 200 -10.52 3.17 -10.50
N LYS A 201 -9.70 4.10 -10.07
CA LYS A 201 -8.33 3.85 -9.67
C LYS A 201 -8.05 4.53 -8.34
N LYS A 202 -7.18 3.93 -7.49
CA LYS A 202 -6.78 4.55 -6.21
C LYS A 202 -7.99 5.01 -5.38
N ILE A 203 -8.79 4.07 -4.93
CA ILE A 203 -9.89 4.38 -4.00
C ILE A 203 -9.34 4.40 -2.58
N ALA A 204 -9.65 5.44 -1.83
CA ALA A 204 -9.23 5.63 -0.45
C ALA A 204 -10.37 6.14 0.43
N PHE A 205 -10.54 5.53 1.60
CA PHE A 205 -11.34 6.08 2.69
C PHE A 205 -10.48 6.90 3.64
N ASN A 206 -11.10 7.87 4.32
CA ASN A 206 -10.57 8.31 5.59
C ASN A 206 -10.77 7.20 6.65
N GLU A 207 -10.17 7.33 7.84
CA GLU A 207 -10.14 6.24 8.81
C GLU A 207 -11.52 5.66 9.15
N ASN A 208 -12.52 6.50 9.38
CA ASN A 208 -13.87 6.08 9.79
C ASN A 208 -14.85 5.80 8.64
N GLY A 209 -14.41 5.97 7.38
CA GLY A 209 -15.25 5.70 6.21
C GLY A 209 -16.30 6.77 5.89
N SER A 210 -16.30 7.92 6.58
CA SER A 210 -17.23 9.02 6.28
C SER A 210 -16.89 9.77 4.99
N LYS A 211 -15.62 9.69 4.54
CA LYS A 211 -15.14 10.31 3.31
C LYS A 211 -14.48 9.27 2.43
N ILE A 212 -14.75 9.33 1.14
CA ILE A 212 -14.14 8.48 0.12
C ILE A 212 -13.65 9.33 -1.04
N ALA A 213 -12.38 9.14 -1.40
CA ALA A 213 -11.76 9.77 -2.55
C ALA A 213 -11.32 8.73 -3.56
N TYR A 214 -11.35 9.08 -4.84
CA TYR A 214 -10.93 8.16 -5.90
C TYR A 214 -10.52 8.89 -7.17
N LEU A 215 -9.70 8.22 -7.96
CA LEU A 215 -9.38 8.63 -9.31
C LEU A 215 -10.35 7.96 -10.28
N PHE A 216 -10.94 8.74 -11.16
CA PHE A 216 -11.94 8.28 -12.11
C PHE A 216 -11.61 8.68 -13.54
N CYS A 217 -11.81 7.74 -14.45
CA CYS A 217 -11.69 7.92 -15.89
C CYS A 217 -12.96 7.39 -16.58
N ALA A 218 -13.64 8.21 -17.36
CA ALA A 218 -14.88 7.84 -18.02
C ALA A 218 -14.70 6.82 -19.16
N ASN A 219 -13.53 6.81 -19.82
CA ASN A 219 -13.25 5.94 -20.98
C ASN A 219 -12.22 4.88 -20.69
N LYS A 220 -12.50 3.62 -21.08
CA LYS A 220 -11.58 2.50 -20.93
C LYS A 220 -10.42 2.51 -21.93
N ASP A 221 -10.56 3.12 -23.09
CA ASP A 221 -9.84 2.73 -24.30
C ASP A 221 -8.77 3.68 -24.78
N SER A 222 -8.26 4.62 -24.01
CA SER A 222 -7.25 5.45 -24.59
C SER A 222 -6.04 5.73 -23.71
N ALA A 223 -4.88 5.62 -24.33
CA ALA A 223 -3.63 6.19 -23.82
C ALA A 223 -3.74 7.73 -23.56
N SER A 224 -4.83 8.35 -23.99
CA SER A 224 -5.15 9.77 -23.82
C SER A 224 -6.11 10.06 -22.67
N THR A 225 -6.72 9.04 -22.05
CA THR A 225 -7.65 9.26 -20.94
C THR A 225 -6.88 9.62 -19.67
N ARG A 226 -7.30 10.72 -19.09
CA ARG A 226 -6.70 11.28 -17.88
C ARG A 226 -7.67 11.14 -16.73
N SER A 227 -7.19 10.61 -15.62
CA SER A 227 -7.96 10.49 -14.39
C SER A 227 -8.24 11.86 -13.79
N SER A 228 -9.43 12.02 -13.24
CA SER A 228 -9.83 13.15 -12.40
C SER A 228 -10.03 12.69 -10.96
N LEU A 229 -9.81 13.56 -10.00
CA LEU A 229 -9.97 13.29 -8.57
C LEU A 229 -11.37 13.69 -8.11
N TYR A 230 -12.03 12.77 -7.45
CA TYR A 230 -13.35 12.95 -6.86
C TYR A 230 -13.32 12.69 -5.37
N LEU A 231 -14.21 13.36 -4.64
CA LEU A 231 -14.43 13.20 -3.20
C LEU A 231 -15.93 13.10 -2.93
N ALA A 232 -16.33 12.16 -2.11
CA ALA A 232 -17.66 12.06 -1.51
C ALA A 232 -17.55 12.07 0.00
N GLU A 233 -18.56 12.65 0.66
CA GLU A 233 -18.69 12.74 2.11
C GLU A 233 -20.04 12.18 2.53
N ASP A 234 -20.10 11.47 3.65
CA ASP A 234 -21.33 10.96 4.28
C ASP A 234 -22.26 10.20 3.32
N ASN A 235 -21.67 9.35 2.46
CA ASN A 235 -22.38 8.53 1.47
C ASN A 235 -23.20 9.33 0.44
N THR A 236 -22.87 10.61 0.25
CA THR A 236 -23.48 11.43 -0.80
C THR A 236 -22.77 11.24 -2.15
N PRO A 237 -23.39 11.63 -3.26
CA PRO A 237 -22.74 11.62 -4.57
C PRO A 237 -21.45 12.47 -4.57
N SER A 238 -20.41 11.96 -5.20
CA SER A 238 -19.09 12.59 -5.23
C SER A 238 -19.06 13.89 -6.03
N LYS A 239 -18.17 14.77 -5.64
CA LYS A 239 -17.84 16.04 -6.32
C LYS A 239 -16.46 15.93 -6.98
N LEU A 240 -16.32 16.57 -8.14
CA LEU A 240 -15.03 16.76 -8.79
C LEU A 240 -14.16 17.72 -7.95
N ILE A 241 -12.95 17.29 -7.61
CA ILE A 241 -12.00 18.07 -6.81
C ILE A 241 -10.89 18.63 -7.69
N ALA A 242 -10.31 17.78 -8.55
CA ALA A 242 -9.19 18.17 -9.40
C ALA A 242 -9.21 17.42 -10.73
N LYS A 243 -8.72 18.06 -11.78
CA LYS A 243 -8.60 17.49 -13.12
C LYS A 243 -7.36 18.03 -13.84
N ARG A 244 -7.05 17.48 -15.00
CA ARG A 244 -6.04 18.03 -15.90
C ARG A 244 -6.33 19.50 -16.22
N GLY A 245 -5.30 20.35 -16.15
CA GLY A 245 -5.39 21.77 -16.48
C GLY A 245 -5.87 22.66 -15.33
N ASP A 246 -6.02 22.14 -14.12
CA ASP A 246 -6.26 22.99 -12.95
C ASP A 246 -5.07 23.92 -12.71
N LYS A 247 -5.37 25.19 -12.38
CA LYS A 247 -4.36 26.25 -12.20
C LYS A 247 -3.39 26.00 -11.03
N ALA A 248 -3.76 25.12 -10.12
CA ALA A 248 -2.92 24.74 -8.98
C ALA A 248 -1.72 23.86 -9.40
N PHE A 249 -1.74 23.28 -10.59
CA PHE A 249 -0.69 22.42 -11.09
C PHE A 249 0.21 23.14 -12.09
N PRO A 250 1.49 22.75 -12.22
CA PRO A 250 2.31 23.18 -13.32
C PRO A 250 1.67 22.88 -14.68
N THR A 251 1.99 23.70 -15.68
CA THR A 251 1.47 23.52 -17.04
C THR A 251 1.73 22.09 -17.55
N SER A 252 0.75 21.50 -18.20
CA SER A 252 0.79 20.13 -18.76
C SER A 252 0.96 19.02 -17.72
N TRP A 253 0.68 19.27 -16.45
CA TRP A 253 0.63 18.20 -15.46
C TRP A 253 -0.77 17.57 -15.38
N ILE A 254 -0.77 16.30 -15.01
CA ILE A 254 -1.96 15.47 -14.84
C ILE A 254 -2.00 14.89 -13.43
N ILE A 255 -3.17 14.40 -13.01
CA ILE A 255 -3.28 13.57 -11.81
C ILE A 255 -2.67 12.20 -12.13
N SER A 256 -1.71 11.79 -11.32
CA SER A 256 -0.94 10.56 -11.54
C SER A 256 -1.59 9.37 -10.86
N GLU A 257 -1.84 8.33 -11.64
CA GLU A 257 -2.28 7.03 -11.12
C GLU A 257 -1.16 6.27 -10.38
N SER A 258 0.09 6.69 -10.53
CA SER A 258 1.24 6.09 -9.82
C SER A 258 1.41 6.66 -8.41
N GLY A 259 0.88 7.85 -8.13
CA GLY A 259 0.95 8.46 -6.81
C GLY A 259 0.07 7.78 -5.77
N THR A 260 0.35 8.01 -4.50
CA THR A 260 -0.52 7.60 -3.40
C THR A 260 -1.74 8.53 -3.32
N LEU A 261 -2.87 7.97 -2.91
CA LEU A 261 -4.08 8.71 -2.56
C LEU A 261 -4.43 8.37 -1.11
N HIS A 262 -4.42 9.35 -0.21
CA HIS A 262 -4.74 9.12 1.19
C HIS A 262 -5.19 10.40 1.88
N PHE A 263 -5.98 10.25 2.93
CA PHE A 263 -6.37 11.34 3.82
C PHE A 263 -5.35 11.53 4.94
N SER A 264 -5.26 12.74 5.48
CA SER A 264 -4.73 12.94 6.83
C SER A 264 -5.60 12.19 7.85
N THR A 265 -5.04 11.82 9.00
CA THR A 265 -5.81 11.05 10.02
C THR A 265 -7.01 11.82 10.56
N ASP A 266 -6.92 13.16 10.66
CA ASP A 266 -8.02 14.03 11.02
C ASP A 266 -9.05 14.26 9.88
N ALA A 267 -8.79 13.70 8.71
CA ALA A 267 -9.61 13.80 7.51
C ALA A 267 -9.86 15.25 7.01
N ASN A 268 -8.97 16.20 7.34
CA ASN A 268 -9.04 17.57 6.86
C ASN A 268 -8.29 17.80 5.55
N ARG A 269 -7.37 16.89 5.21
CA ARG A 269 -6.55 16.97 4.00
C ARG A 269 -6.61 15.68 3.19
N LEU A 270 -6.59 15.82 1.88
CA LEU A 270 -6.48 14.74 0.93
C LEU A 270 -5.20 14.93 0.12
N PHE A 271 -4.26 13.99 0.26
CA PHE A 271 -3.01 13.95 -0.49
C PHE A 271 -3.15 13.05 -1.70
N PHE A 272 -2.62 13.48 -2.84
CA PHE A 272 -2.64 12.70 -4.07
C PHE A 272 -1.43 13.03 -4.95
N GLY A 273 -1.17 12.18 -5.95
CA GLY A 273 -0.04 12.33 -6.85
C GLY A 273 -0.40 13.12 -8.12
N THR A 274 0.52 13.94 -8.57
CA THR A 274 0.51 14.58 -9.88
C THR A 274 1.81 14.28 -10.62
N ALA A 275 1.83 14.41 -11.94
CA ALA A 275 3.03 14.21 -12.74
C ALA A 275 2.96 15.00 -14.05
N PRO A 276 4.10 15.30 -14.68
CA PRO A 276 4.10 15.73 -16.07
C PRO A 276 3.37 14.76 -16.96
N GLU A 277 2.64 15.24 -17.94
CA GLU A 277 1.93 14.38 -18.88
C GLU A 277 2.93 13.52 -19.67
N PRO A 278 2.79 12.18 -19.64
CA PRO A 278 3.68 11.31 -20.39
C PRO A 278 3.59 11.61 -21.88
N ARG A 279 4.72 11.64 -22.56
CA ARG A 279 4.73 11.73 -24.01
C ARG A 279 4.01 10.53 -24.61
N GLN A 280 3.11 10.80 -25.54
CA GLN A 280 2.44 9.72 -26.26
C GLN A 280 3.48 8.95 -27.10
N LYS A 281 3.37 7.62 -27.02
CA LYS A 281 4.18 6.77 -27.90
C LYS A 281 3.65 6.94 -29.33
N ASP A 282 4.55 7.17 -30.26
CA ASP A 282 4.18 7.09 -31.67
C ASP A 282 3.82 5.65 -32.02
N THR A 283 2.55 5.40 -32.30
CA THR A 283 2.03 4.06 -32.64
C THR A 283 2.08 3.79 -34.16
N THR A 284 2.50 4.77 -34.95
CA THR A 284 2.65 4.64 -36.42
C THR A 284 3.92 3.89 -36.81
N ILE A 285 4.90 3.81 -35.89
CA ILE A 285 6.17 3.12 -36.11
C ILE A 285 6.20 1.83 -35.27
N LEU A 286 6.47 0.70 -35.92
CA LEU A 286 6.68 -0.59 -35.25
C LEU A 286 7.80 -0.49 -34.21
N ALA A 287 7.67 -1.26 -33.12
CA ALA A 287 8.63 -1.18 -32.02
C ALA A 287 10.08 -1.53 -32.46
N GLU A 288 10.22 -2.49 -33.37
CA GLU A 288 11.49 -2.91 -33.96
C GLU A 288 12.14 -1.86 -34.87
N ASN A 289 11.35 -0.93 -35.41
CA ASN A 289 11.83 0.15 -36.30
C ASN A 289 12.12 1.44 -35.54
N ARG A 290 11.93 1.49 -34.23
CA ARG A 290 12.22 2.68 -33.43
C ARG A 290 13.72 2.73 -33.12
N PRO A 291 14.39 3.84 -33.44
CA PRO A 291 15.80 3.97 -33.09
C PRO A 291 15.96 3.99 -31.56
N ASP A 292 16.84 3.16 -31.04
CA ASP A 292 17.28 3.20 -29.63
C ASP A 292 18.53 4.10 -29.55
N VAL A 293 18.29 5.38 -29.32
CA VAL A 293 19.36 6.39 -29.23
C VAL A 293 19.66 6.68 -27.77
N GLN A 294 20.93 6.54 -27.40
CA GLN A 294 21.46 6.92 -26.09
C GLN A 294 22.34 8.16 -26.27
N VAL A 295 22.01 9.20 -25.52
CA VAL A 295 22.85 10.44 -25.50
C VAL A 295 23.62 10.47 -24.18
N TRP A 296 24.94 10.45 -24.29
CA TRP A 296 25.84 10.53 -23.15
C TRP A 296 26.41 11.97 -23.10
N SER A 297 26.11 12.68 -22.00
CA SER A 297 26.64 14.02 -21.78
C SER A 297 27.55 14.03 -20.55
N TRP A 298 28.63 14.81 -20.61
CA TRP A 298 29.58 14.95 -19.51
C TRP A 298 29.01 15.73 -18.31
N ASP A 299 27.96 16.52 -18.52
CA ASP A 299 27.33 17.36 -17.51
C ASP A 299 26.09 16.69 -16.87
N GLU A 300 25.82 15.43 -17.22
CA GLU A 300 24.77 14.67 -16.60
C GLU A 300 24.95 14.54 -15.07
N LYS A 301 23.92 14.83 -14.32
CA LYS A 301 23.94 14.82 -12.84
C LYS A 301 23.71 13.43 -12.24
N VAL A 302 23.36 12.46 -13.07
CA VAL A 302 23.12 11.06 -12.70
C VAL A 302 23.80 10.19 -13.75
N GLN A 303 24.57 9.21 -13.31
CA GLN A 303 25.22 8.27 -14.22
C GLN A 303 24.23 7.54 -15.11
N TYR A 304 24.58 7.30 -16.36
CA TYR A 304 23.72 6.61 -17.33
C TYR A 304 23.25 5.24 -16.85
N THR A 305 24.13 4.44 -16.25
CA THR A 305 23.77 3.13 -15.69
C THR A 305 22.70 3.24 -14.62
N GLN A 306 22.75 4.26 -13.78
CA GLN A 306 21.73 4.54 -12.77
C GLN A 306 20.44 5.05 -13.39
N GLN A 307 20.51 5.92 -14.40
CA GLN A 307 19.32 6.35 -15.16
C GLN A 307 18.62 5.15 -15.81
N SER A 308 19.40 4.27 -16.43
CA SER A 308 18.89 3.05 -17.08
C SER A 308 18.23 2.11 -16.08
N PHE A 309 18.86 1.91 -14.91
CA PHE A 309 18.29 1.12 -13.80
C PHE A 309 16.99 1.72 -13.25
N ASN A 310 16.93 3.03 -13.09
CA ASN A 310 15.78 3.73 -12.54
C ASN A 310 14.68 4.01 -13.57
N LYS A 311 14.89 3.80 -14.85
CA LYS A 311 13.95 4.16 -15.94
C LYS A 311 12.50 3.76 -15.66
N ALA A 312 12.27 2.54 -15.20
CA ALA A 312 10.92 2.04 -14.93
C ALA A 312 10.23 2.75 -13.75
N SER A 313 11.00 3.11 -12.71
CA SER A 313 10.51 3.86 -11.56
C SER A 313 10.32 5.34 -11.88
N ASP A 314 11.23 5.93 -12.67
CA ASP A 314 11.15 7.33 -13.07
C ASP A 314 9.95 7.61 -13.97
N LEU A 315 9.58 6.68 -14.84
CA LEU A 315 8.34 6.75 -15.63
C LEU A 315 7.06 6.75 -14.79
N LYS A 316 7.13 6.25 -13.56
CA LYS A 316 6.03 6.22 -12.59
C LYS A 316 6.16 7.29 -11.50
N ARG A 317 7.16 8.15 -11.60
CA ARG A 317 7.38 9.20 -10.60
C ARG A 317 6.18 10.12 -10.51
N SER A 318 5.80 10.43 -9.30
CA SER A 318 4.69 11.34 -9.01
C SER A 318 5.08 12.30 -7.90
N TYR A 319 4.45 13.45 -7.89
CA TYR A 319 4.71 14.54 -6.98
C TYR A 319 3.45 14.86 -6.20
N THR A 320 3.58 15.01 -4.90
CA THR A 320 2.43 15.16 -4.02
C THR A 320 1.79 16.53 -4.14
N ALA A 321 0.48 16.53 -4.28
CA ALA A 321 -0.40 17.68 -4.12
C ALA A 321 -1.34 17.44 -2.92
N VAL A 322 -1.91 18.51 -2.38
CA VAL A 322 -2.86 18.47 -1.27
C VAL A 322 -4.13 19.23 -1.60
N TYR A 323 -5.26 18.68 -1.21
CA TYR A 323 -6.55 19.36 -1.17
C TYR A 323 -7.01 19.51 0.28
N ASN A 324 -7.18 20.75 0.74
CA ASN A 324 -7.71 21.09 2.04
C ASN A 324 -9.23 21.07 1.98
N ILE A 325 -9.87 20.13 2.67
CA ILE A 325 -11.31 19.85 2.55
C ILE A 325 -12.14 21.00 3.09
N GLY A 326 -11.74 21.58 4.21
CA GLY A 326 -12.46 22.70 4.84
C GLY A 326 -12.41 23.99 4.02
N SER A 327 -11.21 24.43 3.63
CA SER A 327 -11.00 25.65 2.85
C SER A 327 -11.25 25.47 1.35
N LYS A 328 -11.32 24.21 0.86
CA LYS A 328 -11.43 23.83 -0.56
C LYS A 328 -10.27 24.34 -1.42
N HIS A 329 -9.11 24.56 -0.82
CA HIS A 329 -7.91 24.99 -1.52
C HIS A 329 -7.09 23.78 -1.98
N LEU A 330 -6.50 23.91 -3.15
CA LEU A 330 -5.68 22.92 -3.81
C LEU A 330 -4.28 23.46 -4.05
N PHE A 331 -3.25 22.74 -3.59
CA PHE A 331 -1.85 23.15 -3.73
C PHE A 331 -0.97 22.03 -4.25
N GLN A 332 -0.07 22.37 -5.19
CA GLN A 332 1.05 21.51 -5.57
C GLN A 332 2.17 21.65 -4.54
N LEU A 333 2.45 20.60 -3.78
CA LEU A 333 3.47 20.60 -2.74
C LEU A 333 4.86 20.24 -3.28
N ALA A 334 5.01 19.04 -3.85
CA ALA A 334 6.26 18.60 -4.45
C ALA A 334 6.28 18.89 -5.95
N THR A 335 7.47 19.10 -6.51
CA THR A 335 7.69 19.35 -7.94
C THR A 335 8.91 18.60 -8.44
N GLU A 336 9.20 18.67 -9.72
CA GLU A 336 10.45 18.09 -10.26
C GLU A 336 11.69 18.67 -9.58
N GLU A 337 11.69 19.96 -9.25
CA GLU A 337 12.82 20.61 -8.57
C GLU A 337 12.90 20.27 -7.07
N LEU A 338 11.77 20.07 -6.43
CA LEU A 338 11.65 19.71 -5.01
C LEU A 338 10.85 18.40 -4.89
N PRO A 339 11.43 17.24 -5.25
CA PRO A 339 10.67 16.00 -5.44
C PRO A 339 10.30 15.28 -4.15
N SER A 340 11.08 15.44 -3.09
CA SER A 340 10.87 14.70 -1.84
C SER A 340 10.00 15.50 -0.89
N LEU A 341 8.90 14.90 -0.45
CA LEU A 341 7.99 15.46 0.56
C LEU A 341 7.91 14.51 1.76
N GLN A 342 7.96 15.08 2.95
CA GLN A 342 7.68 14.38 4.20
C GLN A 342 6.66 15.16 5.02
N THR A 343 5.54 14.53 5.34
CA THR A 343 4.54 15.05 6.29
C THR A 343 4.84 14.57 7.70
N ALA A 344 4.26 15.21 8.69
CA ALA A 344 4.30 14.79 10.08
C ALA A 344 2.88 14.60 10.64
N ASP A 345 2.76 13.94 11.78
CA ASP A 345 1.49 13.68 12.46
C ASP A 345 0.45 13.06 11.50
N GLU A 346 0.90 12.10 10.68
CA GLU A 346 0.06 11.42 9.69
C GLU A 346 -0.69 12.39 8.75
N GLY A 347 -0.04 13.51 8.39
CA GLY A 347 -0.58 14.57 7.55
C GLY A 347 -1.38 15.65 8.27
N ASN A 348 -1.54 15.57 9.61
CA ASN A 348 -2.28 16.58 10.40
C ASN A 348 -1.43 17.81 10.71
N ALA A 349 -0.09 17.68 10.77
CA ALA A 349 0.78 18.81 11.03
C ALA A 349 0.60 19.93 9.97
N PRO A 350 0.73 21.20 10.34
CA PRO A 350 0.53 22.31 9.40
C PRO A 350 1.65 22.44 8.36
N LEU A 351 2.84 21.92 8.66
CA LEU A 351 4.02 22.01 7.80
C LEU A 351 4.44 20.62 7.27
N ALA A 352 4.98 20.60 6.06
CA ALA A 352 5.73 19.47 5.51
C ALA A 352 7.17 19.90 5.18
N LEU A 353 8.10 18.93 5.18
CA LEU A 353 9.46 19.11 4.68
C LEU A 353 9.52 18.76 3.20
N LEU A 354 10.17 19.62 2.44
CA LEU A 354 10.58 19.36 1.06
C LEU A 354 12.10 19.28 0.99
N SER A 355 12.65 18.42 0.15
CA SER A 355 14.08 18.36 -0.06
C SER A 355 14.45 18.01 -1.50
N THR A 356 15.62 18.46 -1.91
CA THR A 356 16.22 18.12 -3.19
C THR A 356 17.73 17.96 -3.07
N SER A 357 18.29 16.97 -3.76
CA SER A 357 19.73 16.79 -3.96
C SER A 357 20.19 17.15 -5.38
N LYS A 358 19.26 17.54 -6.25
CA LYS A 358 19.53 17.82 -7.67
C LYS A 358 20.67 18.80 -7.93
N PRO A 359 20.82 19.93 -7.18
CA PRO A 359 21.93 20.85 -7.38
C PRO A 359 23.32 20.23 -7.18
N TYR A 360 23.37 19.13 -6.41
CA TYR A 360 24.62 18.51 -5.96
C TYR A 360 24.94 17.18 -6.66
N GLY A 361 24.17 16.80 -7.69
CA GLY A 361 24.30 15.50 -8.35
C GLY A 361 25.72 15.21 -8.86
N THR A 362 26.35 16.15 -9.58
CA THR A 362 27.72 15.99 -10.08
C THR A 362 28.72 15.83 -8.94
N GLN A 363 28.61 16.66 -7.87
CA GLN A 363 29.49 16.57 -6.71
C GLN A 363 29.32 15.20 -6.00
N SER A 364 28.08 14.73 -5.88
CA SER A 364 27.77 13.45 -5.23
C SER A 364 28.38 12.25 -5.97
N MET A 365 28.40 12.29 -7.31
CA MET A 365 29.05 11.24 -8.12
C MET A 365 30.53 11.08 -7.84
N TRP A 366 31.24 12.19 -7.62
CA TRP A 366 32.68 12.17 -7.38
C TRP A 366 33.10 11.95 -5.95
N THR A 367 32.28 12.41 -4.99
CA THR A 367 32.63 12.40 -3.56
C THR A 367 31.93 11.30 -2.77
N ALA A 368 30.94 10.62 -3.35
CA ALA A 368 30.01 9.73 -2.67
C ALA A 368 29.27 10.40 -1.49
N LYS A 369 29.24 11.74 -1.43
CA LYS A 369 28.55 12.51 -0.39
C LYS A 369 27.31 13.16 -0.98
N ASN A 370 26.18 12.96 -0.33
CA ASN A 370 24.93 13.61 -0.71
C ASN A 370 24.73 14.90 0.07
N PHE A 371 24.24 15.92 -0.62
CA PHE A 371 23.82 17.18 -0.02
C PHE A 371 22.38 17.50 -0.42
N TYR A 372 21.71 18.24 0.45
CA TYR A 372 20.28 18.52 0.29
C TYR A 372 19.99 20.00 0.57
N ASP A 373 19.20 20.62 -0.30
CA ASP A 373 18.47 21.83 0.06
C ASP A 373 17.15 21.43 0.68
N ILE A 374 16.83 22.05 1.81
CA ILE A 374 15.68 21.70 2.63
C ILE A 374 14.77 22.90 2.81
N TYR A 375 13.49 22.66 2.57
CA TYR A 375 12.42 23.66 2.66
C TYR A 375 11.33 23.16 3.57
N THR A 376 10.60 24.08 4.16
CA THR A 376 9.25 23.82 4.69
C THR A 376 8.21 24.27 3.68
N VAL A 377 7.09 23.63 3.66
CA VAL A 377 5.89 24.08 2.96
C VAL A 377 4.71 24.06 3.93
N ASP A 378 3.99 25.17 3.98
CA ASP A 378 2.74 25.28 4.73
C ASP A 378 1.63 24.56 3.95
N LEU A 379 0.95 23.62 4.59
CA LEU A 379 -0.05 22.78 3.93
C LEU A 379 -1.40 23.50 3.73
N GLU A 380 -1.62 24.65 4.37
CA GLU A 380 -2.85 25.43 4.23
C GLU A 380 -2.72 26.54 3.18
N THR A 381 -1.52 27.11 3.02
CA THR A 381 -1.26 28.22 2.11
C THR A 381 -0.43 27.84 0.88
N GLY A 382 0.29 26.72 0.94
CA GLY A 382 1.24 26.30 -0.10
C GLY A 382 2.54 27.10 -0.10
N GLU A 383 2.76 28.03 0.88
CA GLU A 383 3.96 28.84 0.97
C GLU A 383 5.18 27.97 1.31
N ARG A 384 6.28 28.19 0.56
CA ARG A 384 7.54 27.45 0.75
C ARG A 384 8.59 28.38 1.33
N ARG A 385 9.37 27.88 2.28
CA ARG A 385 10.49 28.61 2.89
C ARG A 385 11.70 27.70 2.98
N GLN A 386 12.83 28.14 2.44
CA GLN A 386 14.11 27.45 2.61
C GLN A 386 14.56 27.55 4.06
N ILE A 387 14.91 26.43 4.67
CA ILE A 387 15.37 26.37 6.06
C ILE A 387 16.83 25.92 6.18
N LYS A 388 17.35 25.22 5.17
CA LYS A 388 18.77 24.83 5.12
C LYS A 388 19.24 24.62 3.68
N GLU A 389 20.39 25.17 3.35
CA GLU A 389 21.09 24.97 2.09
C GLU A 389 22.25 23.98 2.31
N LYS A 390 22.50 23.15 1.33
CA LYS A 390 23.62 22.20 1.29
C LYS A 390 23.80 21.38 2.58
N SER A 391 22.69 20.90 3.14
CA SER A 391 22.71 20.02 4.33
C SER A 391 23.42 18.70 3.98
N PRO A 392 24.36 18.22 4.82
CA PRO A 392 25.06 16.94 4.57
C PRO A 392 24.16 15.73 4.81
N SER A 393 23.00 15.92 5.41
CA SER A 393 21.99 14.89 5.57
C SER A 393 20.59 15.48 5.41
N TYR A 394 19.63 14.63 5.05
CA TYR A 394 18.23 15.04 5.01
C TYR A 394 17.66 15.19 6.43
N MET A 395 16.71 16.10 6.58
CA MET A 395 15.99 16.29 7.84
C MET A 395 14.78 15.37 7.93
N ARG A 396 14.43 15.01 9.16
CA ARG A 396 13.19 14.30 9.48
C ARG A 396 12.39 15.07 10.52
N PHE A 397 11.08 14.95 10.45
CA PHE A 397 10.22 15.47 11.51
C PHE A 397 10.22 14.56 12.74
N SER A 398 10.07 15.19 13.92
CA SER A 398 9.54 14.50 15.09
C SER A 398 8.08 14.07 14.84
N PRO A 399 7.55 13.05 15.54
CA PRO A 399 6.23 12.48 15.25
C PRO A 399 5.09 13.50 15.08
N LYS A 400 5.08 14.54 15.90
CA LYS A 400 4.07 15.63 15.85
C LYS A 400 4.51 16.85 15.01
N GLY A 401 5.63 16.79 14.30
CA GLY A 401 6.09 17.89 13.47
C GLY A 401 6.59 19.14 14.21
N LYS A 402 6.74 19.08 15.53
CA LYS A 402 7.21 20.25 16.33
C LYS A 402 8.67 20.57 16.10
N TYR A 403 9.47 19.55 15.78
CA TYR A 403 10.90 19.65 15.51
C TYR A 403 11.24 18.94 14.22
N ALA A 404 12.26 19.45 13.49
CA ALA A 404 13.00 18.70 12.48
C ALA A 404 14.37 18.36 13.06
N TYR A 405 14.88 17.15 12.75
CA TYR A 405 16.15 16.68 13.25
C TYR A 405 17.00 16.05 12.15
N TRP A 406 18.34 16.12 12.33
CA TRP A 406 19.30 15.53 11.41
C TRP A 406 20.58 15.17 12.12
N TYR A 407 21.34 14.25 11.54
CA TYR A 407 22.69 13.92 12.00
C TYR A 407 23.73 14.69 11.21
N GLN A 408 24.71 15.25 11.91
CA GLN A 408 25.85 15.97 11.34
C GLN A 408 27.11 15.11 11.51
N GLU A 409 27.63 14.54 10.40
CA GLU A 409 28.80 13.67 10.44
C GLU A 409 30.06 14.40 10.92
N ARG A 410 30.22 15.68 10.54
CA ARG A 410 31.43 16.46 10.82
C ARG A 410 31.80 16.51 12.31
N ASP A 411 30.82 16.57 13.19
CA ASP A 411 30.98 16.65 14.66
C ASP A 411 30.28 15.51 15.40
N SER A 412 29.84 14.49 14.65
CA SER A 412 29.22 13.27 15.17
C SER A 412 28.04 13.57 16.12
N SER A 413 27.23 14.56 15.78
CA SER A 413 26.16 15.04 16.65
C SER A 413 24.79 15.06 15.96
N TRP A 414 23.76 14.90 16.77
CA TRP A 414 22.38 15.13 16.36
C TRP A 414 22.01 16.58 16.61
N TYR A 415 21.31 17.15 15.66
CA TYR A 415 20.75 18.49 15.73
C TYR A 415 19.24 18.45 15.63
N THR A 416 18.59 19.37 16.29
CA THR A 416 17.14 19.61 16.16
C THR A 416 16.88 21.07 15.89
N ARG A 417 15.86 21.33 15.07
CA ARG A 417 15.34 22.66 14.77
C ARG A 417 13.88 22.74 15.20
N SER A 418 13.57 23.70 16.04
CA SER A 418 12.20 24.04 16.39
C SER A 418 11.47 24.61 15.17
N MET A 419 10.30 24.06 14.86
CA MET A 419 9.50 24.52 13.72
C MET A 419 8.68 25.77 14.05
N THR A 420 8.60 26.16 15.34
CA THR A 420 7.87 27.34 15.80
C THR A 420 8.71 28.60 15.71
N ASP A 421 9.93 28.58 16.21
CA ASP A 421 10.82 29.75 16.31
C ASP A 421 12.12 29.62 15.50
N GLY A 422 12.34 28.47 14.87
CA GLY A 422 13.49 28.20 14.02
C GLY A 422 14.81 28.02 14.76
N LYS A 423 14.82 27.96 16.09
CA LYS A 423 16.05 27.74 16.87
C LYS A 423 16.59 26.35 16.67
N GLU A 424 17.90 26.26 16.57
CA GLU A 424 18.62 25.00 16.44
C GLU A 424 19.30 24.62 17.76
N TYR A 425 19.25 23.34 18.09
CA TYR A 425 19.83 22.74 19.30
C TYR A 425 20.68 21.55 18.88
N ARG A 426 21.78 21.35 19.61
CA ARG A 426 22.68 20.19 19.45
C ARG A 426 22.35 19.12 20.48
#